data_cc7f50bbf66b3392e859ccdd380934fc
#
_entry.id   cc7f50bbf66b3392e859ccdd380934fc
#
_cell.length_a   1.000
_cell.length_b   1.000
_cell.length_c   1.000
_cell.angle_alpha   90.00
_cell.angle_beta   90.00
_cell.angle_gamma   90.00
#
_symmetry.space_group_name_H-M   'P 1'
#
loop_
_entity.id
_entity.type
_entity.pdbx_description
1 polymer ?
#
loop_
_entity_poly.entity_id
_entity_poly.type
_entity_poly.pdbx_seq_one_letter_code
_entity_poly.pdbx_strand_id
1 'polypeptide(L)'
;MSNYRIETKCIQSGYEPENGEPRIVPIYQSTTFRYTSSEQMGRLFDLEESGYFYTRLQNPTNDAVAAKICDLEGGAAAMLTSSGQAANFYAIMNIAQAGDHIVCASALYGGTYNLYAHTIKKMGVEATFVDPDCTEEELEAAFQDNTKAVFGESIANPALVVLDFEKFAKAAHRHGVPFIVDNTFATPINCRPFEWGVDIVTHSTTKYMDGHAACVGGAIVDSGNFEWMAHADKFPGLTTPDETYHGIVYAEKFGKGAYITKATAQLMRDLGSIQSPQNAFLLNIGLETLHLRVERHCQNAKKVAEYLQNHEKVAWVNCPSLPGDKYYDLAQKYMPNGTCGVITFGLKGGRDAAVEMMDKLKMVAIVTHVADARSCVLHPASHTHRQMNDQELIEAGVQPDLIRFSVGIENVEDIIADVEQALK
;
A
#
# COMPACT_ATOMS: atom_id res chain seq x y z
N MET A 1 -5.89 19.08 12.79
CA MET A 1 -5.79 17.63 13.01
C MET A 1 -5.90 17.34 14.49
N SER A 2 -6.70 16.39 14.88
CA SER A 2 -6.91 16.03 16.28
C SER A 2 -5.67 15.34 16.86
N ASN A 3 -5.31 15.66 18.13
CA ASN A 3 -4.26 14.95 18.89
C ASN A 3 -4.74 13.57 19.41
N TYR A 4 -5.77 12.99 18.78
CA TYR A 4 -6.29 11.69 19.18
C TYR A 4 -5.31 10.56 18.84
N ARG A 5 -5.38 9.48 19.64
CA ARG A 5 -4.66 8.23 19.37
C ARG A 5 -5.26 7.51 18.17
N ILE A 6 -4.48 6.62 17.58
CA ILE A 6 -4.81 5.98 16.30
C ILE A 6 -6.15 5.22 16.35
N GLU A 7 -6.49 4.59 17.48
CA GLU A 7 -7.74 3.86 17.65
C GLU A 7 -8.95 4.81 17.56
N THR A 8 -8.84 6.01 18.16
CA THR A 8 -9.86 7.05 18.06
C THR A 8 -9.93 7.62 16.64
N LYS A 9 -8.81 7.78 15.97
CA LYS A 9 -8.75 8.24 14.58
C LYS A 9 -9.44 7.25 13.63
N CYS A 10 -9.29 5.94 13.82
CA CYS A 10 -10.03 4.93 13.06
C CYS A 10 -11.54 5.20 13.06
N ILE A 11 -12.07 5.65 14.19
CA ILE A 11 -13.52 5.89 14.37
C ILE A 11 -13.92 7.29 13.90
N GLN A 12 -13.19 8.33 14.35
CA GLN A 12 -13.69 9.71 14.32
C GLN A 12 -13.12 10.55 13.16
N SER A 13 -11.99 10.17 12.53
CA SER A 13 -11.39 11.01 11.50
C SER A 13 -12.15 10.96 10.18
N GLY A 14 -12.01 12.02 9.40
CA GLY A 14 -12.45 12.15 8.01
C GLY A 14 -13.85 12.68 7.81
N TYR A 15 -14.78 12.47 8.73
CA TYR A 15 -16.14 12.99 8.66
C TYR A 15 -16.58 13.57 10.01
N GLU A 16 -16.92 14.84 10.05
CA GLU A 16 -17.48 15.54 11.22
C GLU A 16 -18.89 16.01 10.87
N PRO A 17 -19.93 15.31 11.35
CA PRO A 17 -21.31 15.70 11.08
C PRO A 17 -21.69 16.96 11.85
N GLU A 18 -22.40 17.89 11.20
CA GLU A 18 -23.05 19.02 11.83
C GLU A 18 -24.35 18.61 12.52
N ASN A 19 -24.98 19.57 13.25
CA ASN A 19 -26.23 19.30 13.94
C ASN A 19 -27.34 18.91 12.95
N GLY A 20 -27.91 17.72 13.14
CA GLY A 20 -28.96 17.17 12.27
C GLY A 20 -28.46 16.37 11.07
N GLU A 21 -27.16 16.28 10.86
CA GLU A 21 -26.57 15.44 9.82
C GLU A 21 -26.44 13.97 10.25
N PRO A 22 -26.34 13.04 9.29
CA PRO A 22 -26.09 11.63 9.57
C PRO A 22 -24.80 11.43 10.36
N ARG A 23 -24.82 10.54 11.36
CA ARG A 23 -23.66 10.21 12.18
C ARG A 23 -22.53 9.53 11.38
N ILE A 24 -22.88 8.75 10.35
CA ILE A 24 -21.95 8.10 9.45
C ILE A 24 -21.89 8.87 8.12
N VAL A 25 -20.75 8.90 7.48
CA VAL A 25 -20.58 9.56 6.18
C VAL A 25 -21.64 9.07 5.18
N PRO A 26 -22.44 9.98 4.55
CA PRO A 26 -23.43 9.59 3.55
C PRO A 26 -22.78 9.07 2.25
N ILE A 27 -23.49 8.23 1.51
CA ILE A 27 -23.09 7.82 0.17
C ILE A 27 -23.61 8.86 -0.84
N TYR A 28 -22.73 9.70 -1.37
CA TYR A 28 -23.05 10.65 -2.43
C TYR A 28 -23.01 9.97 -3.80
N GLN A 29 -24.06 9.24 -4.15
CA GLN A 29 -24.18 8.51 -5.42
C GLN A 29 -24.66 9.46 -6.52
N SER A 30 -23.77 10.35 -6.96
CA SER A 30 -24.03 11.35 -8.01
C SER A 30 -22.84 11.47 -8.94
N THR A 31 -23.07 11.71 -10.23
CA THR A 31 -22.01 11.97 -11.20
C THR A 31 -21.55 13.41 -11.16
N THR A 32 -22.45 14.36 -10.83
CA THR A 32 -22.19 15.81 -10.87
C THR A 32 -22.94 16.51 -9.74
N PHE A 33 -22.60 17.76 -9.50
CA PHE A 33 -23.14 18.59 -8.44
C PHE A 33 -23.69 19.88 -9.00
N ARG A 34 -24.59 20.55 -8.26
CA ARG A 34 -25.20 21.82 -8.65
C ARG A 34 -24.31 22.99 -8.25
N TYR A 35 -24.14 23.95 -9.14
CA TYR A 35 -23.42 25.19 -8.91
C TYR A 35 -24.42 26.35 -8.64
N THR A 36 -23.94 27.40 -7.95
CA THR A 36 -24.74 28.62 -7.69
C THR A 36 -24.74 29.55 -8.88
N SER A 37 -23.70 29.55 -9.72
CA SER A 37 -23.57 30.36 -10.92
C SER A 37 -22.58 29.74 -11.92
N SER A 38 -22.65 30.23 -13.19
CA SER A 38 -21.67 29.87 -14.22
C SER A 38 -20.25 30.31 -13.85
N GLU A 39 -20.14 31.45 -13.17
CA GLU A 39 -18.86 31.98 -12.70
C GLU A 39 -18.21 31.06 -11.61
N GLN A 40 -19.02 30.60 -10.64
CA GLN A 40 -18.54 29.61 -9.65
C GLN A 40 -18.08 28.32 -10.31
N MET A 41 -18.83 27.83 -11.30
CA MET A 41 -18.42 26.66 -12.07
C MET A 41 -17.04 26.86 -12.70
N GLY A 42 -16.79 28.03 -13.33
CA GLY A 42 -15.49 28.39 -13.91
C GLY A 42 -14.37 28.33 -12.86
N ARG A 43 -14.55 28.99 -11.71
CA ARG A 43 -13.53 29.01 -10.64
C ARG A 43 -13.20 27.61 -10.08
N LEU A 44 -14.16 26.69 -10.01
CA LEU A 44 -13.92 25.30 -9.61
C LEU A 44 -13.05 24.57 -10.64
N PHE A 45 -13.33 24.75 -11.94
CA PHE A 45 -12.55 24.14 -13.02
C PHE A 45 -11.13 24.72 -13.11
N ASP A 46 -10.96 26.00 -12.76
CA ASP A 46 -9.67 26.69 -12.75
C ASP A 46 -8.89 26.47 -11.44
N LEU A 47 -9.39 25.60 -10.55
CA LEU A 47 -8.81 25.33 -9.22
C LEU A 47 -8.63 26.60 -8.35
N GLU A 48 -9.46 27.61 -8.56
CA GLU A 48 -9.48 28.85 -7.78
C GLU A 48 -10.38 28.76 -6.54
N GLU A 49 -11.34 27.84 -6.57
CA GLU A 49 -12.29 27.58 -5.50
C GLU A 49 -12.30 26.06 -5.18
N SER A 50 -12.47 25.70 -3.91
CA SER A 50 -12.66 24.32 -3.50
C SER A 50 -14.13 23.94 -3.56
N GLY A 51 -14.44 22.74 -4.04
CA GLY A 51 -15.81 22.23 -4.10
C GLY A 51 -15.97 21.05 -5.03
N TYR A 52 -17.18 20.50 -5.04
CA TYR A 52 -17.50 19.31 -5.83
C TYR A 52 -18.16 19.71 -7.15
N PHE A 53 -17.70 19.16 -8.25
CA PHE A 53 -18.30 19.39 -9.56
C PHE A 53 -18.51 18.10 -10.37
N TYR A 54 -17.62 17.12 -10.25
CA TYR A 54 -17.74 15.85 -10.95
C TYR A 54 -17.08 14.72 -10.18
N THR A 55 -17.80 13.63 -9.92
CA THR A 55 -17.36 12.53 -9.06
C THR A 55 -16.07 11.84 -9.53
N ARG A 56 -15.75 11.87 -10.83
CA ARG A 56 -14.48 11.34 -11.33
C ARG A 56 -13.26 12.03 -10.72
N LEU A 57 -13.36 13.29 -10.35
CA LEU A 57 -12.30 14.04 -9.69
C LEU A 57 -12.42 13.96 -8.16
N GLN A 58 -13.60 14.34 -7.65
CA GLN A 58 -13.85 14.45 -6.22
C GLN A 58 -15.31 14.10 -5.88
N ASN A 59 -15.48 13.49 -4.70
CA ASN A 59 -16.79 13.12 -4.17
C ASN A 59 -16.77 13.22 -2.65
N PRO A 60 -17.79 13.79 -1.99
CA PRO A 60 -17.78 13.96 -0.53
C PRO A 60 -17.54 12.69 0.26
N THR A 61 -18.08 11.55 -0.18
CA THR A 61 -17.84 10.24 0.48
C THR A 61 -16.37 9.81 0.35
N ASN A 62 -15.82 9.91 -0.86
CA ASN A 62 -14.44 9.53 -1.14
C ASN A 62 -13.44 10.41 -0.37
N ASP A 63 -13.70 11.72 -0.34
CA ASP A 63 -12.81 12.69 0.32
C ASP A 63 -12.82 12.51 1.84
N ALA A 64 -13.97 12.22 2.43
CA ALA A 64 -14.05 11.88 3.87
C ALA A 64 -13.23 10.64 4.21
N VAL A 65 -13.28 9.60 3.38
CA VAL A 65 -12.51 8.36 3.60
C VAL A 65 -11.02 8.56 3.32
N ALA A 66 -10.67 9.33 2.27
CA ALA A 66 -9.29 9.71 2.00
C ALA A 66 -8.69 10.52 3.17
N ALA A 67 -9.46 11.48 3.72
CA ALA A 67 -9.05 12.26 4.88
C ALA A 67 -8.83 11.39 6.14
N LYS A 68 -9.66 10.35 6.35
CA LYS A 68 -9.45 9.37 7.43
C LYS A 68 -8.13 8.63 7.26
N ILE A 69 -7.84 8.09 6.07
CA ILE A 69 -6.58 7.39 5.78
C ILE A 69 -5.39 8.35 5.93
N CYS A 70 -5.54 9.58 5.45
CA CYS A 70 -4.54 10.64 5.61
C CYS A 70 -4.18 10.88 7.09
N ASP A 71 -5.18 11.01 7.95
CA ASP A 71 -4.95 11.24 9.39
C ASP A 71 -4.38 10.01 10.10
N LEU A 72 -4.74 8.79 9.67
CA LEU A 72 -4.16 7.54 10.18
C LEU A 72 -2.67 7.45 9.86
N GLU A 73 -2.26 7.76 8.65
CA GLU A 73 -0.85 7.78 8.25
C GLU A 73 -0.09 9.00 8.81
N GLY A 74 -0.81 10.07 9.16
CA GLY A 74 -0.22 11.34 9.57
C GLY A 74 0.25 12.20 8.41
N GLY A 75 -0.39 12.06 7.25
CA GLY A 75 -0.12 12.81 6.03
C GLY A 75 -0.73 14.22 6.01
N ALA A 76 -0.42 14.96 4.97
CA ALA A 76 -0.97 16.30 4.68
C ALA A 76 -2.14 16.25 3.69
N ALA A 77 -2.12 15.33 2.73
CA ALA A 77 -3.16 15.14 1.72
C ALA A 77 -3.26 13.69 1.29
N ALA A 78 -4.44 13.27 0.83
CA ALA A 78 -4.65 11.93 0.31
C ALA A 78 -5.72 11.89 -0.78
N MET A 79 -5.71 10.81 -1.58
CA MET A 79 -6.75 10.49 -2.55
C MET A 79 -7.03 9.00 -2.58
N LEU A 80 -8.27 8.61 -2.90
CA LEU A 80 -8.64 7.22 -3.17
C LEU A 80 -8.46 6.90 -4.67
N THR A 81 -8.14 5.65 -4.95
CA THR A 81 -8.04 5.10 -6.31
C THR A 81 -8.84 3.80 -6.42
N SER A 82 -9.10 3.34 -7.64
CA SER A 82 -9.87 2.12 -7.91
C SER A 82 -9.17 0.83 -7.46
N SER A 83 -7.87 0.87 -7.22
CA SER A 83 -7.07 -0.28 -6.77
C SER A 83 -5.71 0.16 -6.24
N GLY A 84 -5.02 -0.70 -5.49
CA GLY A 84 -3.62 -0.47 -5.10
C GLY A 84 -2.69 -0.30 -6.29
N GLN A 85 -2.91 -1.04 -7.39
CA GLN A 85 -2.11 -0.88 -8.60
C GLN A 85 -2.33 0.48 -9.27
N ALA A 86 -3.54 1.03 -9.24
CA ALA A 86 -3.79 2.39 -9.70
C ALA A 86 -3.08 3.41 -8.79
N ALA A 87 -3.04 3.16 -7.47
CA ALA A 87 -2.29 4.00 -6.54
C ALA A 87 -0.78 3.99 -6.86
N ASN A 88 -0.18 2.81 -7.02
CA ASN A 88 1.23 2.66 -7.35
C ASN A 88 1.57 3.27 -8.72
N PHE A 89 0.70 3.09 -9.73
CA PHE A 89 0.86 3.70 -11.03
C PHE A 89 0.80 5.24 -10.96
N TYR A 90 -0.21 5.80 -10.28
CA TYR A 90 -0.36 7.25 -10.17
C TYR A 90 0.78 7.86 -9.33
N ALA A 91 1.24 7.17 -8.29
CA ALA A 91 2.33 7.67 -7.46
C ALA A 91 3.60 7.93 -8.27
N ILE A 92 3.92 7.07 -9.22
CA ILE A 92 5.08 7.26 -10.10
C ILE A 92 4.77 8.21 -11.25
N MET A 93 3.68 8.00 -11.99
CA MET A 93 3.39 8.77 -13.20
C MET A 93 2.99 10.24 -12.92
N ASN A 94 2.72 10.57 -11.66
CA ASN A 94 2.52 11.96 -11.25
C ASN A 94 3.79 12.81 -11.30
N ILE A 95 4.97 12.17 -11.22
CA ILE A 95 6.27 12.83 -11.13
C ILE A 95 7.30 12.32 -12.14
N ALA A 96 7.01 11.24 -12.85
CA ALA A 96 7.86 10.67 -13.89
C ALA A 96 7.16 10.70 -15.25
N GLN A 97 7.94 10.82 -16.31
CA GLN A 97 7.51 10.83 -17.71
C GLN A 97 8.45 10.00 -18.59
N ALA A 98 8.17 9.92 -19.88
CA ALA A 98 9.06 9.23 -20.82
C ALA A 98 10.49 9.81 -20.77
N GLY A 99 11.48 8.95 -20.63
CA GLY A 99 12.89 9.29 -20.45
C GLY A 99 13.33 9.37 -18.99
N ASP A 100 12.43 9.21 -18.04
CA ASP A 100 12.75 9.20 -16.60
C ASP A 100 13.04 7.78 -16.08
N HIS A 101 13.62 7.73 -14.89
CA HIS A 101 14.05 6.52 -14.21
C HIS A 101 13.55 6.48 -12.76
N ILE A 102 13.34 5.27 -12.23
CA ILE A 102 13.05 5.03 -10.80
C ILE A 102 13.95 3.92 -10.25
N VAL A 103 14.25 3.99 -8.94
CA VAL A 103 14.91 2.90 -8.20
C VAL A 103 13.85 2.15 -7.38
N CYS A 104 13.83 0.83 -7.47
CA CYS A 104 12.87 0.00 -6.75
C CYS A 104 13.57 -1.06 -5.92
N ALA A 105 13.09 -1.33 -4.70
CA ALA A 105 13.42 -2.58 -4.03
C ALA A 105 12.92 -3.76 -4.89
N SER A 106 13.69 -4.84 -4.99
CA SER A 106 13.33 -5.99 -5.83
C SER A 106 12.26 -6.89 -5.20
N ALA A 107 12.21 -6.93 -3.87
CA ALA A 107 11.17 -7.64 -3.14
C ALA A 107 9.89 -6.82 -3.12
N LEU A 108 9.00 -7.06 -4.07
CA LEU A 108 7.71 -6.40 -4.26
C LEU A 108 6.62 -7.42 -4.52
N TYR A 109 5.37 -7.01 -4.32
CA TYR A 109 4.23 -7.72 -4.86
C TYR A 109 4.40 -7.94 -6.38
N GLY A 110 4.19 -9.18 -6.85
CA GLY A 110 4.44 -9.54 -8.24
C GLY A 110 3.76 -8.65 -9.28
N GLY A 111 2.55 -8.12 -8.96
CA GLY A 111 1.87 -7.16 -9.82
C GLY A 111 2.60 -5.81 -9.88
N THR A 112 3.16 -5.33 -8.79
CA THR A 112 3.92 -4.07 -8.72
C THR A 112 5.28 -4.23 -9.42
N TYR A 113 5.95 -5.36 -9.20
CA TYR A 113 7.17 -5.68 -9.96
C TYR A 113 6.91 -5.64 -11.46
N ASN A 114 5.88 -6.34 -11.94
CA ASN A 114 5.50 -6.37 -13.34
C ASN A 114 5.09 -4.99 -13.88
N LEU A 115 4.40 -4.18 -13.05
CA LEU A 115 4.06 -2.79 -13.41
C LEU A 115 5.31 -1.99 -13.75
N TYR A 116 6.33 -2.04 -12.89
CA TYR A 116 7.54 -1.23 -13.04
C TYR A 116 8.55 -1.82 -14.00
N ALA A 117 8.71 -3.15 -14.02
CA ALA A 117 9.65 -3.80 -14.93
C ALA A 117 9.19 -3.78 -16.41
N HIS A 118 7.88 -3.79 -16.65
CA HIS A 118 7.36 -4.01 -18.00
C HIS A 118 6.34 -2.96 -18.47
N THR A 119 5.38 -2.57 -17.60
CA THR A 119 4.27 -1.73 -18.07
C THR A 119 4.69 -0.29 -18.24
N ILE A 120 5.30 0.35 -17.23
CA ILE A 120 5.74 1.76 -17.34
C ILE A 120 6.93 1.91 -18.30
N LYS A 121 7.72 0.85 -18.48
CA LYS A 121 8.76 0.81 -19.52
C LYS A 121 8.22 1.08 -20.91
N LYS A 122 7.01 0.55 -21.24
CA LYS A 122 6.33 0.85 -22.51
C LYS A 122 5.89 2.31 -22.62
N MET A 123 5.81 3.02 -21.50
CA MET A 123 5.52 4.45 -21.40
C MET A 123 6.82 5.29 -21.35
N GLY A 124 7.98 4.64 -21.45
CA GLY A 124 9.29 5.29 -21.48
C GLY A 124 9.92 5.54 -20.13
N VAL A 125 9.37 5.01 -19.01
CA VAL A 125 9.99 5.11 -17.69
C VAL A 125 10.74 3.82 -17.39
N GLU A 126 12.04 3.92 -17.10
CA GLU A 126 12.91 2.79 -16.75
C GLU A 126 12.98 2.59 -15.24
N ALA A 127 13.22 1.34 -14.80
CA ALA A 127 13.38 0.99 -13.40
C ALA A 127 14.63 0.14 -13.17
N THR A 128 15.41 0.51 -12.14
CA THR A 128 16.49 -0.35 -11.61
C THR A 128 16.01 -0.98 -10.31
N PHE A 129 16.11 -2.31 -10.24
CA PHE A 129 15.75 -3.06 -9.04
C PHE A 129 17.01 -3.38 -8.24
N VAL A 130 16.94 -3.13 -6.92
CA VAL A 130 18.00 -3.39 -5.96
C VAL A 130 17.54 -4.38 -4.89
N ASP A 131 18.42 -5.23 -4.42
CA ASP A 131 18.12 -6.10 -3.28
C ASP A 131 17.80 -5.22 -2.05
N PRO A 132 16.70 -5.43 -1.32
CA PRO A 132 16.43 -4.72 -0.06
C PRO A 132 17.57 -4.75 0.95
N ASP A 133 18.36 -5.84 0.93
CA ASP A 133 19.52 -6.04 1.79
C ASP A 133 20.85 -5.51 1.17
N CYS A 134 20.80 -4.85 0.01
CA CYS A 134 22.00 -4.28 -0.63
C CYS A 134 22.73 -3.31 0.30
N THR A 135 24.04 -3.16 0.07
CA THR A 135 24.85 -2.15 0.76
C THR A 135 24.43 -0.72 0.37
N GLU A 136 24.87 0.29 1.14
CA GLU A 136 24.63 1.68 0.76
C GLU A 136 25.28 2.00 -0.59
N GLU A 137 26.46 1.46 -0.88
CA GLU A 137 27.19 1.67 -2.14
C GLU A 137 26.44 1.06 -3.34
N GLU A 138 25.87 -0.13 -3.20
CA GLU A 138 25.05 -0.76 -4.23
C GLU A 138 23.76 0.01 -4.49
N LEU A 139 23.12 0.52 -3.43
CA LEU A 139 21.94 1.35 -3.54
C LEU A 139 22.27 2.67 -4.25
N GLU A 140 23.36 3.34 -3.87
CA GLU A 140 23.82 4.57 -4.53
C GLU A 140 24.13 4.36 -6.03
N ALA A 141 24.72 3.25 -6.38
CA ALA A 141 25.06 2.91 -7.78
C ALA A 141 23.83 2.69 -8.69
N ALA A 142 22.65 2.50 -8.09
CA ALA A 142 21.39 2.33 -8.84
C ALA A 142 20.79 3.66 -9.32
N PHE A 143 21.21 4.79 -8.77
CA PHE A 143 20.68 6.09 -9.15
C PHE A 143 21.30 6.60 -10.47
N GLN A 144 20.48 7.30 -11.24
CA GLN A 144 20.85 7.98 -12.49
C GLN A 144 20.44 9.45 -12.41
N ASP A 145 20.98 10.29 -13.27
CA ASP A 145 20.67 11.75 -13.27
C ASP A 145 19.18 12.03 -13.44
N ASN A 146 18.49 11.17 -14.22
CA ASN A 146 17.05 11.23 -14.50
C ASN A 146 16.19 10.43 -13.50
N THR A 147 16.74 9.95 -12.38
CA THR A 147 15.95 9.28 -11.34
C THR A 147 14.96 10.25 -10.71
N LYS A 148 13.70 9.82 -10.59
CA LYS A 148 12.57 10.62 -10.06
C LYS A 148 11.99 10.12 -8.74
N ALA A 149 12.18 8.86 -8.41
CA ALA A 149 11.68 8.29 -7.16
C ALA A 149 12.45 7.05 -6.75
N VAL A 150 12.36 6.74 -5.45
CA VAL A 150 12.65 5.42 -4.90
C VAL A 150 11.33 4.79 -4.49
N PHE A 151 11.14 3.47 -4.74
CA PHE A 151 9.94 2.73 -4.39
C PHE A 151 10.26 1.45 -3.64
N GLY A 152 9.46 1.11 -2.61
CA GLY A 152 9.53 -0.15 -1.88
C GLY A 152 8.21 -0.51 -1.19
N GLU A 153 8.17 -1.68 -0.57
CA GLU A 153 7.06 -2.13 0.29
C GLU A 153 7.53 -2.18 1.74
N SER A 154 6.69 -1.76 2.69
CA SER A 154 7.01 -1.85 4.11
C SER A 154 7.30 -3.28 4.57
N ILE A 155 6.49 -4.22 4.08
CA ILE A 155 6.67 -5.67 4.19
C ILE A 155 6.34 -6.29 2.84
N ALA A 156 7.32 -6.91 2.22
CA ALA A 156 7.18 -7.47 0.88
C ALA A 156 6.31 -8.73 0.82
N ASN A 157 5.49 -8.86 -0.21
CA ASN A 157 4.64 -10.02 -0.46
C ASN A 157 5.18 -10.84 -1.66
N PRO A 158 5.49 -12.14 -1.52
CA PRO A 158 5.27 -13.00 -0.34
C PRO A 158 6.48 -13.17 0.58
N ALA A 159 7.64 -12.61 0.26
CA ALA A 159 8.91 -12.91 0.92
C ALA A 159 9.00 -12.41 2.38
N LEU A 160 8.09 -11.52 2.81
CA LEU A 160 8.05 -10.90 4.14
C LEU A 160 9.33 -10.14 4.53
N VAL A 161 10.06 -9.65 3.52
CA VAL A 161 11.20 -8.75 3.72
C VAL A 161 10.71 -7.46 4.35
N VAL A 162 11.30 -7.04 5.45
CA VAL A 162 11.06 -5.72 6.07
C VAL A 162 12.08 -4.74 5.51
N LEU A 163 11.60 -3.66 4.89
CA LEU A 163 12.46 -2.67 4.28
C LEU A 163 13.12 -1.77 5.34
N ASP A 164 14.41 -1.49 5.19
CA ASP A 164 15.11 -0.49 6.00
C ASP A 164 14.79 0.92 5.49
N PHE A 165 13.74 1.55 6.06
CA PHE A 165 13.26 2.86 5.63
C PHE A 165 14.35 3.93 5.69
N GLU A 166 15.13 3.98 6.78
CA GLU A 166 16.15 5.05 6.94
C GLU A 166 17.26 4.95 5.90
N LYS A 167 17.68 3.72 5.54
CA LYS A 167 18.67 3.49 4.47
C LYS A 167 18.17 4.03 3.14
N PHE A 168 16.96 3.63 2.74
CA PHE A 168 16.38 4.03 1.45
C PHE A 168 15.99 5.51 1.42
N ALA A 169 15.42 6.07 2.50
CA ALA A 169 15.08 7.49 2.61
C ALA A 169 16.33 8.37 2.50
N LYS A 170 17.40 8.02 3.21
CA LYS A 170 18.66 8.75 3.16
C LYS A 170 19.28 8.77 1.75
N ALA A 171 19.24 7.66 1.03
CA ALA A 171 19.70 7.59 -0.35
C ALA A 171 18.81 8.43 -1.27
N ALA A 172 17.49 8.28 -1.20
CA ALA A 172 16.54 9.06 -2.00
C ALA A 172 16.73 10.58 -1.82
N HIS A 173 16.80 11.04 -0.58
CA HIS A 173 16.94 12.46 -0.27
C HIS A 173 18.31 13.02 -0.67
N ARG A 174 19.40 12.25 -0.61
CA ARG A 174 20.71 12.67 -1.15
C ARG A 174 20.63 12.97 -2.64
N HIS A 175 19.83 12.20 -3.38
CA HIS A 175 19.60 12.39 -4.80
C HIS A 175 18.47 13.38 -5.11
N GLY A 176 17.85 14.00 -4.10
CA GLY A 176 16.78 14.97 -4.26
C GLY A 176 15.53 14.37 -4.91
N VAL A 177 15.18 13.12 -4.57
CA VAL A 177 13.97 12.44 -5.05
C VAL A 177 13.14 11.91 -3.88
N PRO A 178 11.81 11.83 -4.01
CA PRO A 178 10.95 11.29 -2.95
C PRO A 178 11.11 9.77 -2.81
N PHE A 179 10.93 9.30 -1.58
CA PHE A 179 10.80 7.89 -1.25
C PHE A 179 9.32 7.52 -1.09
N ILE A 180 8.85 6.55 -1.87
CA ILE A 180 7.48 6.08 -1.94
C ILE A 180 7.42 4.66 -1.38
N VAL A 181 6.48 4.39 -0.47
CA VAL A 181 6.33 3.08 0.16
C VAL A 181 4.89 2.59 0.07
N ASP A 182 4.71 1.38 -0.44
CA ASP A 182 3.45 0.65 -0.29
C ASP A 182 3.37 0.07 1.14
N ASN A 183 2.46 0.63 1.96
CA ASN A 183 2.29 0.26 3.37
C ASN A 183 1.08 -0.68 3.59
N THR A 184 0.71 -1.43 2.57
CA THR A 184 -0.48 -2.29 2.59
C THR A 184 -0.46 -3.33 3.70
N PHE A 185 0.69 -4.01 3.93
CA PHE A 185 0.75 -5.11 4.90
C PHE A 185 0.91 -4.63 6.34
N ALA A 186 1.75 -3.64 6.59
CA ALA A 186 1.92 -3.11 7.94
C ALA A 186 0.70 -2.31 8.39
N THR A 187 0.04 -1.58 7.48
CA THR A 187 -1.00 -0.60 7.76
C THR A 187 -0.52 0.54 8.69
N PRO A 188 -1.21 1.67 8.78
CA PRO A 188 -0.85 2.73 9.72
C PRO A 188 -0.97 2.32 11.19
N ILE A 189 -1.58 1.16 11.48
CA ILE A 189 -1.70 0.63 12.84
C ILE A 189 -0.34 0.12 13.36
N ASN A 190 0.39 -0.60 12.52
CA ASN A 190 1.69 -1.18 12.90
C ASN A 190 2.87 -0.30 12.51
N CYS A 191 2.77 0.45 11.40
CA CYS A 191 3.84 1.29 10.88
C CYS A 191 3.27 2.57 10.26
N ARG A 192 3.89 3.69 10.59
CA ARG A 192 3.68 5.00 9.96
C ARG A 192 4.97 5.43 9.28
N PRO A 193 5.15 5.12 8.00
CA PRO A 193 6.45 5.28 7.31
C PRO A 193 6.96 6.73 7.27
N PHE A 194 6.06 7.73 7.36
CA PHE A 194 6.45 9.15 7.44
C PHE A 194 7.34 9.48 8.64
N GLU A 195 7.23 8.73 9.73
CA GLU A 195 8.09 8.90 10.91
C GLU A 195 9.55 8.48 10.65
N TRP A 196 9.79 7.77 9.53
CA TRP A 196 11.07 7.20 9.14
C TRP A 196 11.63 7.77 7.82
N GLY A 197 11.12 8.93 7.39
CA GLY A 197 11.62 9.64 6.21
C GLY A 197 11.00 9.23 4.87
N VAL A 198 9.91 8.48 4.88
CA VAL A 198 9.11 8.24 3.67
C VAL A 198 8.32 9.50 3.34
N ASP A 199 8.20 9.83 2.05
CA ASP A 199 7.51 11.03 1.59
C ASP A 199 6.09 10.76 1.14
N ILE A 200 5.87 9.62 0.47
CA ILE A 200 4.58 9.23 -0.09
C ILE A 200 4.29 7.78 0.29
N VAL A 201 3.07 7.52 0.72
CA VAL A 201 2.59 6.17 1.03
C VAL A 201 1.48 5.78 0.07
N THR A 202 1.53 4.55 -0.43
CA THR A 202 0.45 3.93 -1.18
C THR A 202 -0.16 2.76 -0.42
N HIS A 203 -1.41 2.44 -0.73
CA HIS A 203 -2.13 1.31 -0.17
C HIS A 203 -2.97 0.59 -1.21
N SER A 204 -2.97 -0.73 -1.15
CA SER A 204 -4.11 -1.50 -1.60
C SER A 204 -5.14 -1.55 -0.47
N THR A 205 -6.13 -0.67 -0.49
CA THR A 205 -7.18 -0.65 0.54
C THR A 205 -8.06 -1.90 0.50
N THR A 206 -7.96 -2.69 -0.58
CA THR A 206 -8.53 -4.03 -0.77
C THR A 206 -8.20 -5.01 0.37
N LYS A 207 -7.08 -4.79 1.09
CA LYS A 207 -6.50 -5.71 2.06
C LYS A 207 -7.01 -5.41 3.48
N TYR A 208 -6.15 -5.26 4.47
CA TYR A 208 -6.55 -5.02 5.86
C TYR A 208 -7.50 -3.83 6.04
N MET A 209 -7.39 -2.77 5.23
CA MET A 209 -8.24 -1.59 5.39
C MET A 209 -9.72 -1.92 5.15
N ASP A 210 -10.05 -2.61 4.04
CA ASP A 210 -11.38 -3.20 3.84
C ASP A 210 -11.62 -4.36 4.83
N GLY A 211 -10.69 -5.31 4.86
CA GLY A 211 -10.63 -6.42 5.81
C GLY A 211 -11.73 -7.47 5.68
N HIS A 212 -12.58 -7.38 4.67
CA HIS A 212 -13.75 -8.25 4.48
C HIS A 212 -13.80 -8.91 3.10
N ALA A 213 -12.80 -8.64 2.24
CA ALA A 213 -12.77 -9.04 0.82
C ALA A 213 -14.00 -8.54 0.05
N ALA A 214 -14.55 -7.38 0.44
CA ALA A 214 -15.80 -6.83 -0.07
C ALA A 214 -15.58 -5.86 -1.22
N CYS A 215 -14.50 -5.04 -1.18
CA CYS A 215 -14.24 -4.05 -2.22
C CYS A 215 -12.77 -3.94 -2.61
N VAL A 216 -12.53 -3.72 -3.90
CA VAL A 216 -11.21 -3.38 -4.42
C VAL A 216 -11.05 -1.86 -4.33
N GLY A 217 -9.86 -1.42 -3.89
CA GLY A 217 -9.55 -0.01 -3.80
C GLY A 217 -8.07 0.25 -3.54
N GLY A 218 -7.68 1.49 -3.60
CA GLY A 218 -6.35 1.98 -3.27
C GLY A 218 -6.40 3.37 -2.68
N ALA A 219 -5.28 3.81 -2.13
CA ALA A 219 -5.09 5.17 -1.63
C ALA A 219 -3.64 5.61 -1.85
N ILE A 220 -3.48 6.92 -2.02
CA ILE A 220 -2.18 7.60 -2.00
C ILE A 220 -2.25 8.65 -0.90
N VAL A 221 -1.23 8.69 -0.07
CA VAL A 221 -1.07 9.70 0.99
C VAL A 221 0.27 10.40 0.82
N ASP A 222 0.24 11.73 0.80
CA ASP A 222 1.43 12.57 0.78
C ASP A 222 1.70 13.11 2.19
N SER A 223 2.93 12.96 2.66
CA SER A 223 3.39 13.56 3.93
C SER A 223 3.35 15.09 3.90
N GLY A 224 3.53 15.68 2.70
CA GLY A 224 3.75 17.11 2.51
C GLY A 224 5.10 17.58 3.02
N ASN A 225 6.07 16.69 3.20
CA ASN A 225 7.40 17.01 3.72
C ASN A 225 8.47 17.13 2.61
N PHE A 226 8.22 16.56 1.43
CA PHE A 226 9.17 16.67 0.33
C PHE A 226 9.11 18.07 -0.29
N GLU A 227 10.27 18.75 -0.31
CA GLU A 227 10.38 20.14 -0.76
C GLU A 227 10.52 20.22 -2.30
N TRP A 228 9.41 20.11 -3.03
CA TRP A 228 9.39 20.10 -4.49
C TRP A 228 10.15 21.27 -5.12
N MET A 229 10.00 22.48 -4.57
CA MET A 229 10.67 23.69 -5.09
C MET A 229 12.19 23.65 -4.90
N ALA A 230 12.71 22.94 -3.90
CA ALA A 230 14.14 22.75 -3.71
C ALA A 230 14.77 21.86 -4.81
N HIS A 231 13.94 21.08 -5.50
CA HIS A 231 14.34 20.16 -6.56
C HIS A 231 13.58 20.46 -7.86
N ALA A 232 13.36 21.73 -8.16
CA ALA A 232 12.49 22.20 -9.24
C ALA A 232 12.93 21.70 -10.63
N ASP A 233 14.21 21.58 -10.87
CA ASP A 233 14.80 21.03 -12.09
C ASP A 233 14.42 19.55 -12.35
N LYS A 234 14.21 18.79 -11.30
CA LYS A 234 13.79 17.39 -11.40
C LYS A 234 12.28 17.22 -11.59
N PHE A 235 11.47 18.15 -11.05
CA PHE A 235 10.02 18.01 -11.00
C PHE A 235 9.27 19.17 -11.68
N PRO A 236 9.56 19.47 -12.98
CA PRO A 236 8.91 20.59 -13.67
C PRO A 236 7.39 20.52 -13.67
N GLY A 237 6.78 19.32 -13.72
CA GLY A 237 5.34 19.16 -13.67
C GLY A 237 4.67 19.65 -12.39
N LEU A 238 5.42 19.90 -11.29
CA LEU A 238 4.93 20.47 -10.04
C LEU A 238 5.39 21.91 -9.82
N THR A 239 6.51 22.30 -10.44
CA THR A 239 7.29 23.50 -10.09
C THR A 239 7.35 24.55 -11.20
N THR A 240 6.80 24.24 -12.38
CA THR A 240 6.67 25.20 -13.49
C THR A 240 5.21 25.40 -13.86
N PRO A 241 4.87 26.51 -14.57
CA PRO A 241 3.50 26.79 -15.00
C PRO A 241 2.88 25.65 -15.83
N ASP A 242 1.70 25.18 -15.40
CA ASP A 242 0.92 24.16 -16.12
C ASP A 242 0.05 24.84 -17.19
N GLU A 243 0.29 24.57 -18.46
CA GLU A 243 -0.45 25.11 -19.58
C GLU A 243 -1.94 24.70 -19.58
N THR A 244 -2.25 23.53 -18.98
CA THR A 244 -3.63 22.98 -18.95
C THR A 244 -4.48 23.63 -17.86
N TYR A 245 -3.87 24.39 -16.94
CA TYR A 245 -4.52 25.11 -15.84
C TYR A 245 -4.04 26.56 -15.73
N HIS A 246 -4.05 27.28 -16.86
CA HIS A 246 -3.76 28.73 -16.93
C HIS A 246 -2.46 29.17 -16.28
N GLY A 247 -1.44 28.30 -16.31
CA GLY A 247 -0.11 28.62 -15.78
C GLY A 247 0.02 28.44 -14.26
N ILE A 248 -0.81 27.62 -13.61
CA ILE A 248 -0.66 27.28 -12.21
C ILE A 248 0.67 26.56 -11.99
N VAL A 249 1.40 26.95 -10.94
CA VAL A 249 2.52 26.21 -10.36
C VAL A 249 2.00 25.49 -9.11
N TYR A 250 1.84 24.17 -9.20
CA TYR A 250 1.18 23.37 -8.14
C TYR A 250 1.87 23.53 -6.79
N ALA A 251 3.21 23.43 -6.75
CA ALA A 251 3.97 23.49 -5.52
C ALA A 251 3.84 24.86 -4.81
N GLU A 252 3.74 25.95 -5.58
CA GLU A 252 3.55 27.31 -5.02
C GLU A 252 2.10 27.50 -4.54
N LYS A 253 1.11 27.10 -5.37
CA LYS A 253 -0.30 27.39 -5.08
C LYS A 253 -0.87 26.52 -3.98
N PHE A 254 -0.51 25.23 -3.94
CA PHE A 254 -1.13 24.23 -3.05
C PHE A 254 -0.20 23.74 -1.93
N GLY A 255 1.08 24.16 -1.92
CA GLY A 255 2.03 23.81 -0.87
C GLY A 255 2.06 22.30 -0.59
N LYS A 256 1.76 21.91 0.65
CA LYS A 256 1.74 20.50 1.07
C LYS A 256 0.69 19.62 0.38
N GLY A 257 -0.29 20.19 -0.27
CA GLY A 257 -1.30 19.47 -1.05
C GLY A 257 -0.96 19.33 -2.55
N ALA A 258 0.15 19.91 -3.01
CA ALA A 258 0.49 20.03 -4.43
C ALA A 258 0.51 18.69 -5.17
N TYR A 259 1.13 17.69 -4.58
CA TYR A 259 1.29 16.38 -5.19
C TYR A 259 -0.07 15.67 -5.42
N ILE A 260 -0.93 15.65 -4.41
CA ILE A 260 -2.27 15.05 -4.51
C ILE A 260 -3.19 15.88 -5.41
N THR A 261 -3.12 17.22 -5.33
CA THR A 261 -3.91 18.08 -6.22
C THR A 261 -3.56 17.85 -7.67
N LYS A 262 -2.27 17.78 -8.03
CA LYS A 262 -1.84 17.47 -9.40
C LYS A 262 -2.29 16.07 -9.84
N ALA A 263 -2.11 15.05 -8.99
CA ALA A 263 -2.56 13.69 -9.31
C ALA A 263 -4.07 13.63 -9.58
N THR A 264 -4.87 14.39 -8.82
CA THR A 264 -6.33 14.49 -9.01
C THR A 264 -6.68 15.28 -10.27
N ALA A 265 -6.07 16.46 -10.45
CA ALA A 265 -6.39 17.37 -11.55
C ALA A 265 -5.95 16.85 -12.93
N GLN A 266 -4.91 16.03 -12.99
CA GLN A 266 -4.38 15.45 -14.22
C GLN A 266 -4.71 13.96 -14.34
N LEU A 267 -4.06 13.10 -13.55
CA LEU A 267 -4.16 11.65 -13.72
C LEU A 267 -5.56 11.11 -13.43
N MET A 268 -6.18 11.50 -12.31
CA MET A 268 -7.54 11.06 -12.00
C MET A 268 -8.55 11.59 -13.00
N ARG A 269 -8.45 12.87 -13.38
CA ARG A 269 -9.32 13.49 -14.38
C ARG A 269 -9.27 12.75 -15.72
N ASP A 270 -8.06 12.42 -16.19
CA ASP A 270 -7.83 11.93 -17.55
C ASP A 270 -7.93 10.41 -17.67
N LEU A 271 -7.45 9.66 -16.67
CA LEU A 271 -7.44 8.18 -16.66
C LEU A 271 -8.62 7.57 -15.92
N GLY A 272 -9.22 8.31 -14.96
CA GLY A 272 -10.49 7.95 -14.35
C GLY A 272 -10.48 6.75 -13.39
N SER A 273 -9.34 6.42 -12.76
CA SER A 273 -9.24 5.30 -11.81
C SER A 273 -9.83 5.64 -10.43
N ILE A 274 -11.06 6.14 -10.42
CA ILE A 274 -11.76 6.50 -9.19
C ILE A 274 -12.27 5.25 -8.46
N GLN A 275 -12.40 5.33 -7.13
CA GLN A 275 -13.18 4.39 -6.35
C GLN A 275 -14.65 4.84 -6.31
N SER A 276 -15.61 3.91 -6.44
CA SER A 276 -17.02 4.29 -6.33
C SER A 276 -17.35 4.77 -4.91
N PRO A 277 -18.26 5.74 -4.72
CA PRO A 277 -18.68 6.20 -3.39
C PRO A 277 -19.23 5.07 -2.51
N GLN A 278 -19.88 4.07 -3.09
CA GLN A 278 -20.35 2.89 -2.38
C GLN A 278 -19.18 2.06 -1.83
N ASN A 279 -18.12 1.84 -2.62
CA ASN A 279 -16.93 1.12 -2.16
C ASN A 279 -16.16 1.95 -1.11
N ALA A 280 -16.09 3.27 -1.27
CA ALA A 280 -15.51 4.15 -0.26
C ALA A 280 -16.28 4.07 1.08
N PHE A 281 -17.61 4.01 1.04
CA PHE A 281 -18.42 3.78 2.24
C PHE A 281 -18.13 2.43 2.90
N LEU A 282 -18.06 1.34 2.13
CA LEU A 282 -17.69 0.01 2.67
C LEU A 282 -16.29 0.03 3.28
N LEU A 283 -15.33 0.69 2.62
CA LEU A 283 -13.99 0.89 3.14
C LEU A 283 -14.01 1.65 4.48
N ASN A 284 -14.85 2.69 4.61
CA ASN A 284 -15.00 3.40 5.89
C ASN A 284 -15.43 2.47 7.02
N ILE A 285 -16.39 1.57 6.76
CA ILE A 285 -16.81 0.55 7.76
C ILE A 285 -15.62 -0.34 8.16
N GLY A 286 -14.82 -0.77 7.18
CA GLY A 286 -13.59 -1.54 7.45
C GLY A 286 -12.58 -0.77 8.31
N LEU A 287 -12.35 0.50 8.00
CA LEU A 287 -11.40 1.35 8.71
C LEU A 287 -11.78 1.57 10.18
N GLU A 288 -13.07 1.63 10.52
CA GLU A 288 -13.51 1.84 11.90
C GLU A 288 -13.06 0.73 12.85
N THR A 289 -12.88 -0.49 12.36
CA THR A 289 -12.41 -1.64 13.15
C THR A 289 -10.98 -2.08 12.80
N LEU A 290 -10.26 -1.30 12.00
CA LEU A 290 -8.94 -1.67 11.49
C LEU A 290 -7.96 -2.02 12.62
N HIS A 291 -7.88 -1.19 13.66
CA HIS A 291 -6.97 -1.38 14.80
C HIS A 291 -7.24 -2.70 15.53
N LEU A 292 -8.51 -3.06 15.77
CA LEU A 292 -8.89 -4.32 16.44
C LEU A 292 -8.54 -5.54 15.59
N ARG A 293 -8.79 -5.44 14.28
CA ARG A 293 -8.52 -6.55 13.36
C ARG A 293 -7.03 -6.78 13.15
N VAL A 294 -6.26 -5.71 12.91
CA VAL A 294 -4.81 -5.81 12.69
C VAL A 294 -4.10 -6.40 13.92
N GLU A 295 -4.45 -5.93 15.12
CA GLU A 295 -3.93 -6.51 16.36
C GLU A 295 -4.23 -8.02 16.45
N ARG A 296 -5.47 -8.43 16.20
CA ARG A 296 -5.86 -9.84 16.24
C ARG A 296 -5.16 -10.67 15.16
N HIS A 297 -5.03 -10.14 13.93
CA HIS A 297 -4.26 -10.79 12.88
C HIS A 297 -2.81 -11.06 13.29
N CYS A 298 -2.13 -10.06 13.85
CA CYS A 298 -0.74 -10.20 14.31
C CYS A 298 -0.62 -11.21 15.46
N GLN A 299 -1.53 -11.19 16.43
CA GLN A 299 -1.55 -12.15 17.55
C GLN A 299 -1.75 -13.58 17.05
N ASN A 300 -2.71 -13.79 16.16
CA ASN A 300 -2.99 -15.10 15.59
C ASN A 300 -1.82 -15.60 14.73
N ALA A 301 -1.29 -14.73 13.84
CA ALA A 301 -0.16 -15.08 12.98
C ALA A 301 1.08 -15.51 13.79
N LYS A 302 1.40 -14.77 14.87
CA LYS A 302 2.51 -15.11 15.76
C LYS A 302 2.33 -16.50 16.38
N LYS A 303 1.16 -16.81 16.93
CA LYS A 303 0.87 -18.12 17.54
C LYS A 303 0.90 -19.25 16.51
N VAL A 304 0.37 -19.05 15.31
CA VAL A 304 0.43 -20.03 14.23
C VAL A 304 1.88 -20.24 13.77
N ALA A 305 2.67 -19.18 13.66
CA ALA A 305 4.08 -19.28 13.30
C ALA A 305 4.90 -20.02 14.38
N GLU A 306 4.67 -19.74 15.67
CA GLU A 306 5.29 -20.46 16.80
C GLU A 306 4.93 -21.95 16.79
N TYR A 307 3.68 -22.30 16.48
CA TYR A 307 3.23 -23.69 16.31
C TYR A 307 3.96 -24.36 15.14
N LEU A 308 3.97 -23.72 13.95
CA LEU A 308 4.61 -24.27 12.75
C LEU A 308 6.13 -24.43 12.93
N GLN A 309 6.80 -23.49 13.58
CA GLN A 309 8.24 -23.56 13.84
C GLN A 309 8.64 -24.80 14.66
N ASN A 310 7.75 -25.27 15.52
CA ASN A 310 7.99 -26.45 16.37
C ASN A 310 7.41 -27.76 15.77
N HIS A 311 6.80 -27.71 14.57
CA HIS A 311 6.17 -28.87 13.97
C HIS A 311 7.18 -29.72 13.16
N GLU A 312 7.20 -31.07 13.38
CA GLU A 312 8.17 -31.96 12.78
C GLU A 312 8.21 -32.00 11.24
N LYS A 313 7.07 -31.73 10.55
CA LYS A 313 6.95 -31.71 9.10
C LYS A 313 7.31 -30.37 8.45
N VAL A 314 7.48 -29.32 9.25
CA VAL A 314 7.85 -27.98 8.76
C VAL A 314 9.35 -27.87 8.63
N ALA A 315 9.81 -27.33 7.51
CA ALA A 315 11.22 -27.14 7.21
C ALA A 315 11.73 -25.76 7.66
N TRP A 316 10.94 -24.74 7.45
CA TRP A 316 11.25 -23.35 7.78
C TRP A 316 9.97 -22.52 7.93
N VAL A 317 10.07 -21.41 8.66
CA VAL A 317 8.99 -20.41 8.85
C VAL A 317 9.61 -19.02 8.76
N ASN A 318 9.00 -18.10 7.99
CA ASN A 318 9.29 -16.67 8.02
C ASN A 318 8.12 -15.95 8.70
N CYS A 319 8.44 -15.22 9.74
CA CYS A 319 7.54 -14.35 10.47
C CYS A 319 8.38 -13.27 11.17
N PRO A 320 8.51 -12.06 10.61
CA PRO A 320 9.37 -11.01 11.16
C PRO A 320 9.04 -10.60 12.61
N SER A 321 7.90 -11.00 13.14
CA SER A 321 7.54 -10.82 14.56
C SER A 321 8.16 -11.86 15.50
N LEU A 322 8.81 -12.90 14.99
CA LEU A 322 9.42 -13.94 15.81
C LEU A 322 10.92 -13.70 15.99
N PRO A 323 11.46 -13.84 17.24
CA PRO A 323 12.89 -13.85 17.46
C PRO A 323 13.59 -14.92 16.62
N GLY A 324 14.68 -14.55 15.95
CA GLY A 324 15.43 -15.43 15.05
C GLY A 324 15.04 -15.34 13.59
N ASP A 325 13.96 -14.65 13.24
CA ASP A 325 13.71 -14.25 11.86
C ASP A 325 14.77 -13.23 11.39
N LYS A 326 15.16 -13.32 10.13
CA LYS A 326 16.18 -12.44 9.53
C LYS A 326 15.88 -10.96 9.71
N TYR A 327 14.60 -10.59 9.66
CA TYR A 327 14.13 -9.20 9.71
C TYR A 327 13.57 -8.80 11.08
N TYR A 328 13.76 -9.63 12.12
CA TYR A 328 13.22 -9.36 13.45
C TYR A 328 13.64 -7.99 14.00
N ASP A 329 14.91 -7.63 13.92
CA ASP A 329 15.42 -6.37 14.47
C ASP A 329 14.83 -5.14 13.74
N LEU A 330 14.73 -5.18 12.40
CA LEU A 330 14.05 -4.13 11.63
C LEU A 330 12.56 -4.07 11.95
N ALA A 331 11.93 -5.23 12.11
CA ALA A 331 10.52 -5.31 12.51
C ALA A 331 10.30 -4.69 13.90
N GLN A 332 11.17 -4.98 14.88
CA GLN A 332 11.07 -4.37 16.20
C GLN A 332 11.31 -2.85 16.16
N LYS A 333 12.20 -2.39 15.30
CA LYS A 333 12.49 -0.96 15.13
C LYS A 333 11.30 -0.20 14.56
N TYR A 334 10.71 -0.67 13.46
CA TYR A 334 9.69 0.05 12.70
C TYR A 334 8.25 -0.30 13.08
N MET A 335 8.04 -1.51 13.61
CA MET A 335 6.72 -2.13 13.87
C MET A 335 6.70 -2.88 15.21
N PRO A 336 7.01 -2.23 16.34
CA PRO A 336 7.17 -2.91 17.64
C PRO A 336 5.90 -3.58 18.16
N ASN A 337 4.72 -3.16 17.68
CA ASN A 337 3.42 -3.71 18.11
C ASN A 337 2.94 -4.89 17.27
N GLY A 338 3.68 -5.28 16.22
CA GLY A 338 3.35 -6.35 15.29
C GLY A 338 3.63 -5.95 13.85
N THR A 339 3.85 -6.92 12.98
CA THR A 339 4.16 -6.69 11.57
C THR A 339 2.91 -6.76 10.69
N CYS A 340 2.40 -7.98 10.51
CA CYS A 340 1.16 -8.25 9.76
C CYS A 340 0.59 -9.62 10.15
N GLY A 341 -0.54 -9.99 9.59
CA GLY A 341 -1.16 -11.30 9.75
C GLY A 341 -0.72 -12.34 8.71
N VAL A 342 0.30 -12.05 7.91
CA VAL A 342 0.80 -12.99 6.90
C VAL A 342 2.08 -13.64 7.40
N ILE A 343 2.18 -14.96 7.23
CA ILE A 343 3.39 -15.75 7.46
C ILE A 343 3.68 -16.57 6.21
N THR A 344 4.93 -16.99 6.05
CA THR A 344 5.30 -17.97 5.02
C THR A 344 6.07 -19.11 5.64
N PHE A 345 5.88 -20.31 5.10
CA PHE A 345 6.57 -21.51 5.58
C PHE A 345 6.72 -22.54 4.46
N GLY A 346 7.65 -23.46 4.64
CA GLY A 346 7.86 -24.59 3.76
C GLY A 346 7.80 -25.93 4.52
N LEU A 347 7.44 -27.00 3.80
CA LEU A 347 7.37 -28.34 4.34
C LEU A 347 8.57 -29.19 3.93
N LYS A 348 8.99 -30.13 4.78
CA LYS A 348 10.11 -31.05 4.50
C LYS A 348 9.92 -31.93 3.27
N GLY A 349 8.67 -32.14 2.85
CA GLY A 349 8.33 -32.85 1.61
C GLY A 349 8.30 -31.95 0.36
N GLY A 350 8.69 -30.66 0.47
CA GLY A 350 8.75 -29.73 -0.63
C GLY A 350 7.39 -29.39 -1.24
N ARG A 351 7.38 -29.10 -2.54
CA ARG A 351 6.19 -28.67 -3.31
C ARG A 351 5.01 -29.62 -3.18
N ASP A 352 5.25 -30.93 -3.33
CA ASP A 352 4.16 -31.92 -3.33
C ASP A 352 3.49 -31.98 -1.95
N ALA A 353 4.25 -31.94 -0.86
CA ALA A 353 3.71 -31.90 0.49
C ALA A 353 2.94 -30.60 0.75
N ALA A 354 3.41 -29.46 0.19
CA ALA A 354 2.69 -28.19 0.30
C ALA A 354 1.31 -28.26 -0.37
N VAL A 355 1.23 -28.80 -1.58
CA VAL A 355 -0.05 -28.97 -2.32
C VAL A 355 -0.96 -29.95 -1.58
N GLU A 356 -0.44 -31.12 -1.15
CA GLU A 356 -1.21 -32.12 -0.40
C GLU A 356 -1.80 -31.55 0.89
N MET A 357 -0.99 -30.83 1.67
CA MET A 357 -1.43 -30.16 2.91
C MET A 357 -2.57 -29.18 2.62
N MET A 358 -2.39 -28.33 1.62
CA MET A 358 -3.40 -27.31 1.29
C MET A 358 -4.74 -27.94 0.86
N ASP A 359 -4.71 -29.03 0.07
CA ASP A 359 -5.90 -29.75 -0.39
C ASP A 359 -6.67 -30.46 0.77
N LYS A 360 -5.99 -30.71 1.90
CA LYS A 360 -6.60 -31.31 3.12
C LYS A 360 -7.22 -30.29 4.08
N LEU A 361 -6.97 -28.99 3.90
CA LEU A 361 -7.57 -27.96 4.73
C LEU A 361 -9.10 -27.94 4.62
N LYS A 362 -9.79 -27.69 5.73
CA LYS A 362 -11.25 -27.72 5.81
C LYS A 362 -11.87 -26.35 6.06
N MET A 363 -11.23 -25.54 6.88
CA MET A 363 -11.67 -24.19 7.24
C MET A 363 -10.87 -23.13 6.48
N VAL A 364 -9.56 -23.28 6.43
CA VAL A 364 -8.66 -22.36 5.75
C VAL A 364 -8.82 -22.53 4.23
N ALA A 365 -9.15 -21.45 3.53
CA ALA A 365 -9.46 -21.51 2.10
C ALA A 365 -8.21 -21.30 1.22
N ILE A 366 -8.17 -21.97 0.07
CA ILE A 366 -7.18 -21.70 -0.99
C ILE A 366 -7.71 -20.55 -1.85
N VAL A 367 -7.16 -19.36 -1.69
CA VAL A 367 -7.55 -18.18 -2.48
C VAL A 367 -6.33 -17.28 -2.77
N THR A 368 -6.42 -16.51 -3.85
CA THR A 368 -5.38 -15.53 -4.20
C THR A 368 -5.38 -14.31 -3.29
N HIS A 369 -6.48 -14.05 -2.58
CA HIS A 369 -6.62 -12.94 -1.65
C HIS A 369 -5.72 -13.09 -0.42
N VAL A 370 -5.60 -12.04 0.37
CA VAL A 370 -4.80 -11.96 1.60
C VAL A 370 -5.32 -10.82 2.46
N ALA A 371 -5.15 -10.95 3.78
CA ALA A 371 -5.42 -9.86 4.72
C ALA A 371 -6.91 -9.49 4.87
N ASP A 372 -7.79 -10.47 4.81
CA ASP A 372 -9.17 -10.33 5.25
C ASP A 372 -9.43 -11.12 6.55
N ALA A 373 -10.62 -10.99 7.10
CA ALA A 373 -11.01 -11.59 8.38
C ALA A 373 -10.87 -13.12 8.40
N ARG A 374 -10.88 -13.79 7.25
CA ARG A 374 -10.79 -15.25 7.10
C ARG A 374 -9.38 -15.70 6.78
N SER A 375 -8.99 -16.80 7.38
CA SER A 375 -7.72 -17.48 7.09
C SER A 375 -7.70 -18.05 5.68
N CYS A 376 -6.60 -17.84 4.97
CA CYS A 376 -6.42 -18.39 3.63
C CYS A 376 -4.96 -18.69 3.31
N VAL A 377 -4.75 -19.62 2.38
CA VAL A 377 -3.43 -20.05 1.90
C VAL A 377 -3.29 -19.90 0.40
N LEU A 378 -2.05 -19.74 -0.03
CA LEU A 378 -1.65 -19.76 -1.43
C LEU A 378 -0.25 -20.40 -1.55
N HIS A 379 -0.06 -21.25 -2.54
CA HIS A 379 1.25 -21.77 -2.93
C HIS A 379 1.69 -21.08 -4.23
N PRO A 380 2.57 -20.07 -4.19
CA PRO A 380 2.88 -19.26 -5.37
C PRO A 380 3.40 -20.08 -6.54
N ALA A 381 4.29 -21.05 -6.30
CA ALA A 381 4.90 -21.87 -7.34
C ALA A 381 3.87 -22.71 -8.14
N SER A 382 2.76 -23.14 -7.53
CA SER A 382 1.70 -23.90 -8.22
C SER A 382 0.56 -23.02 -8.75
N HIS A 383 0.50 -21.74 -8.32
CA HIS A 383 -0.60 -20.84 -8.64
C HIS A 383 -0.14 -19.59 -9.40
N THR A 384 0.25 -18.55 -8.68
CA THR A 384 0.52 -17.21 -9.26
C THR A 384 1.80 -17.14 -10.08
N HIS A 385 2.78 -18.02 -9.81
CA HIS A 385 4.07 -18.09 -10.50
C HIS A 385 4.25 -19.40 -11.27
N ARG A 386 3.17 -20.09 -11.60
CA ARG A 386 3.16 -21.41 -12.23
C ARG A 386 3.93 -21.50 -13.55
N GLN A 387 4.16 -20.36 -14.20
CA GLN A 387 4.87 -20.30 -15.48
C GLN A 387 6.40 -20.27 -15.30
N MET A 388 6.88 -20.05 -14.06
CA MET A 388 8.30 -20.00 -13.72
C MET A 388 8.82 -21.40 -13.37
N ASN A 389 10.06 -21.70 -13.77
CA ASN A 389 10.80 -22.85 -13.27
C ASN A 389 11.37 -22.56 -11.86
N ASP A 390 11.93 -23.57 -11.17
CA ASP A 390 12.40 -23.43 -9.81
C ASP A 390 13.54 -22.40 -9.64
N GLN A 391 14.41 -22.28 -10.65
CA GLN A 391 15.48 -21.27 -10.64
C GLN A 391 14.92 -19.85 -10.77
N GLU A 392 13.99 -19.65 -11.66
CA GLU A 392 13.30 -18.36 -11.83
C GLU A 392 12.47 -17.97 -10.59
N LEU A 393 11.87 -18.96 -9.91
CA LEU A 393 11.19 -18.74 -8.63
C LEU A 393 12.15 -18.24 -7.54
N ILE A 394 13.30 -18.91 -7.38
CA ILE A 394 14.32 -18.52 -6.39
C ILE A 394 14.87 -17.13 -6.69
N GLU A 395 15.13 -16.81 -7.95
CA GLU A 395 15.57 -15.46 -8.38
C GLU A 395 14.51 -14.38 -8.10
N ALA A 396 13.24 -14.76 -8.15
CA ALA A 396 12.11 -13.89 -7.76
C ALA A 396 11.86 -13.84 -6.23
N GLY A 397 12.72 -14.49 -5.41
CA GLY A 397 12.57 -14.53 -3.95
C GLY A 397 11.47 -15.48 -3.45
N VAL A 398 11.02 -16.40 -4.30
CA VAL A 398 9.95 -17.38 -3.98
C VAL A 398 10.54 -18.77 -3.91
N GLN A 399 10.60 -19.37 -2.73
CA GLN A 399 11.00 -20.78 -2.59
C GLN A 399 9.95 -21.69 -3.25
N PRO A 400 10.37 -22.77 -3.96
CA PRO A 400 9.45 -23.69 -4.63
C PRO A 400 8.44 -24.40 -3.72
N ASP A 401 8.74 -24.49 -2.42
CA ASP A 401 7.90 -25.08 -1.36
C ASP A 401 7.16 -24.04 -0.51
N LEU A 402 7.24 -22.74 -0.85
CA LEU A 402 6.66 -21.66 -0.08
C LEU A 402 5.14 -21.73 -0.05
N ILE A 403 4.57 -21.85 1.13
CA ILE A 403 3.16 -21.61 1.40
C ILE A 403 3.03 -20.23 2.03
N ARG A 404 2.25 -19.33 1.39
CA ARG A 404 1.85 -18.06 1.99
C ARG A 404 0.56 -18.26 2.75
N PHE A 405 0.58 -18.01 4.05
CA PHE A 405 -0.58 -18.12 4.92
C PHE A 405 -1.00 -16.74 5.43
N SER A 406 -2.16 -16.27 4.98
CA SER A 406 -2.81 -15.10 5.56
C SER A 406 -3.71 -15.57 6.71
N VAL A 407 -3.24 -15.35 7.92
CA VAL A 407 -3.92 -15.77 9.15
C VAL A 407 -5.05 -14.78 9.47
N GLY A 408 -6.26 -15.29 9.58
CA GLY A 408 -7.47 -14.51 9.87
C GLY A 408 -7.64 -14.17 11.35
N ILE A 409 -8.85 -13.72 11.69
CA ILE A 409 -9.21 -13.33 13.05
C ILE A 409 -10.10 -14.36 13.76
N GLU A 410 -10.22 -15.55 13.19
CA GLU A 410 -10.91 -16.69 13.80
C GLU A 410 -10.24 -17.06 15.14
N ASN A 411 -10.83 -17.97 15.90
CA ASN A 411 -10.16 -18.54 17.07
C ASN A 411 -8.86 -19.25 16.64
N VAL A 412 -7.75 -18.89 17.23
CA VAL A 412 -6.42 -19.38 16.83
C VAL A 412 -6.27 -20.90 17.00
N GLU A 413 -6.93 -21.48 18.01
CA GLU A 413 -6.88 -22.93 18.24
C GLU A 413 -7.61 -23.71 17.11
N ASP A 414 -8.67 -23.14 16.55
CA ASP A 414 -9.36 -23.74 15.40
C ASP A 414 -8.50 -23.64 14.14
N ILE A 415 -7.77 -22.53 13.94
CA ILE A 415 -6.82 -22.37 12.83
C ILE A 415 -5.70 -23.44 12.96
N ILE A 416 -5.11 -23.56 14.14
CA ILE A 416 -4.04 -24.54 14.39
C ILE A 416 -4.57 -25.97 14.23
N ALA A 417 -5.78 -26.26 14.70
CA ALA A 417 -6.39 -27.59 14.55
C ALA A 417 -6.63 -27.97 13.08
N ASP A 418 -7.03 -27.00 12.23
CA ASP A 418 -7.21 -27.26 10.80
C ASP A 418 -5.86 -27.50 10.10
N VAL A 419 -4.83 -26.72 10.45
CA VAL A 419 -3.45 -26.93 9.94
C VAL A 419 -2.90 -28.29 10.40
N GLU A 420 -3.05 -28.64 11.69
CA GLU A 420 -2.58 -29.91 12.27
C GLU A 420 -3.22 -31.14 11.57
N GLN A 421 -4.54 -31.10 11.33
CA GLN A 421 -5.22 -32.20 10.66
C GLN A 421 -4.81 -32.32 9.18
N ALA A 422 -4.43 -31.21 8.54
CA ALA A 422 -3.97 -31.19 7.16
C ALA A 422 -2.51 -31.66 7.02
N LEU A 423 -1.71 -31.50 8.07
CA LEU A 423 -0.33 -31.98 8.13
C LEU A 423 -0.25 -33.49 8.46
N LYS A 424 -1.30 -34.11 8.99
CA LYS A 424 -1.36 -35.58 9.21
C LYS A 424 -1.47 -36.32 7.90
#